data_a090670c8216b0107d22465e04c98e2e
#
_entry.id   a090670c8216b0107d22465e04c98e2e
#
_cell.length_a   1.000
_cell.length_b   1.000
_cell.length_c   1.000
_cell.angle_alpha   90.00
_cell.angle_beta   90.00
_cell.angle_gamma   90.00
#
_symmetry.space_group_name_H-M   'P 1'
#
loop_
_entity.id
_entity.type
_entity.pdbx_description
1 polymer ?
#
loop_
_entity_poly.entity_id
_entity_poly.type
_entity_poly.pdbx_seq_one_letter_code
_entity_poly.pdbx_strand_id
1 'polypeptide(L)' 'MKVVYDPEVDVLSVLLSDAPVAESDQDKPGIILDYDDGGNMVSFEILDASKRMANPMSVEYAVTAPLRRPV' A
#
# COMPACT_ATOMS: atom_id res chain seq x y z
N MET A 1 -7.39 6.85 -0.14
CA MET A 1 -6.09 6.15 -0.20
C MET A 1 -4.96 7.16 -0.11
N LYS A 2 -3.96 6.86 0.65
CA LYS A 2 -2.81 7.74 0.84
C LYS A 2 -1.53 6.94 0.65
N VAL A 3 -0.62 7.46 -0.15
CA VAL A 3 0.69 6.84 -0.36
C VAL A 3 1.75 7.73 0.26
N VAL A 4 2.58 7.15 1.13
CA VAL A 4 3.63 7.87 1.83
C VAL A 4 4.94 7.13 1.63
N TYR A 5 5.94 7.83 1.12
CA TYR A 5 7.30 7.31 1.10
C TYR A 5 8.15 8.10 2.08
N ASP A 6 8.79 7.39 2.99
CA ASP A 6 9.73 7.98 3.94
C ASP A 6 11.16 7.60 3.51
N PRO A 7 11.92 8.53 2.90
CA PRO A 7 13.25 8.21 2.42
C PRO A 7 14.27 8.00 3.55
N GLU A 8 13.97 8.50 4.75
CA GLU A 8 14.88 8.38 5.89
C GLU A 8 15.00 6.92 6.35
N VAL A 9 13.88 6.19 6.33
CA VAL A 9 13.85 4.78 6.72
C VAL A 9 13.60 3.87 5.51
N ASP A 10 13.44 4.43 4.33
CA ASP A 10 13.22 3.70 3.08
C ASP A 10 11.98 2.80 3.14
N VAL A 11 10.88 3.35 3.61
CA VAL A 11 9.60 2.65 3.73
C VAL A 11 8.54 3.33 2.89
N LEU A 12 7.88 2.54 2.06
CA LEU A 12 6.69 2.98 1.33
C LEU A 12 5.46 2.41 2.02
N SER A 13 4.53 3.29 2.38
CA SER A 13 3.27 2.92 3.03
C SER A 13 2.10 3.29 2.12
N VAL A 14 1.15 2.39 1.98
CA VAL A 14 -0.10 2.66 1.25
C VAL A 14 -1.25 2.46 2.22
N LEU A 15 -1.95 3.54 2.52
CA LEU A 15 -3.08 3.54 3.44
C LEU A 15 -4.36 3.48 2.63
N LEU A 16 -5.08 2.38 2.77
CA LEU A 16 -6.32 2.11 2.04
C LEU A 16 -7.53 2.69 2.75
N SER A 17 -7.46 2.75 4.08
CA SER A 17 -8.50 3.34 4.92
C SER A 17 -7.87 3.96 6.16
N ASP A 18 -8.67 4.69 6.93
CA ASP A 18 -8.24 5.30 8.19
C ASP A 18 -8.73 4.52 9.41
N ALA A 19 -9.19 3.29 9.21
CA ALA A 19 -9.59 2.43 10.31
C ALA A 19 -8.38 2.10 11.20
N PRO A 20 -8.58 1.92 12.52
CA PRO A 20 -7.50 1.54 13.41
C PRO A 20 -6.95 0.16 13.05
N VAL A 21 -5.63 0.01 13.12
CA VAL A 21 -4.98 -1.27 12.88
C VAL A 21 -5.12 -2.14 14.13
N ALA A 22 -5.66 -3.33 13.96
CA ALA A 22 -5.80 -4.32 15.03
C ALA A 22 -4.70 -5.38 14.96
N GLU A 23 -4.27 -5.76 13.78
CA GLU A 23 -3.25 -6.78 13.57
C GLU A 23 -2.36 -6.40 12.39
N SER A 24 -1.09 -6.81 12.47
CA SER A 24 -0.14 -6.65 11.39
C SER A 24 0.57 -7.97 11.17
N ASP A 25 0.67 -8.39 9.91
CA ASP A 25 1.36 -9.61 9.51
C ASP A 25 2.50 -9.29 8.57
N GLN A 26 3.65 -9.90 8.81
CA GLN A 26 4.74 -9.88 7.85
C GLN A 26 4.74 -11.21 7.10
N ASP A 27 3.93 -11.29 6.05
CA ASP A 27 3.77 -12.51 5.25
C ASP A 27 5.06 -12.88 4.55
N LYS A 28 5.75 -11.89 4.01
CA LYS A 28 7.08 -12.05 3.40
C LYS A 28 8.03 -11.04 4.00
N PRO A 29 9.34 -11.33 4.06
CA PRO A 29 10.31 -10.38 4.60
C PRO A 29 10.18 -9.01 3.94
N GLY A 30 9.96 -7.98 4.77
CA GLY A 30 9.86 -6.61 4.32
C GLY A 30 8.51 -6.19 3.76
N ILE A 31 7.50 -7.05 3.78
CA ILE A 31 6.13 -6.72 3.36
C ILE A 31 5.22 -6.89 4.57
N ILE A 32 4.67 -5.79 5.04
CA ILE A 32 3.81 -5.77 6.22
C ILE A 32 2.39 -5.44 5.79
N LEU A 33 1.45 -6.28 6.20
CA LEU A 33 0.02 -6.11 5.92
C LEU A 33 -0.70 -5.78 7.22
N ASP A 34 -1.45 -4.70 7.23
CA ASP A 34 -2.15 -4.20 8.42
C ASP A 34 -3.66 -4.41 8.25
N TYR A 35 -4.30 -4.96 9.27
CA TYR A 35 -5.72 -5.31 9.25
C TYR A 35 -6.47 -4.64 10.39
N ASP A 36 -7.75 -4.36 10.18
CA ASP A 36 -8.66 -3.90 11.23
C ASP A 36 -9.27 -5.08 11.99
N ASP A 37 -10.14 -4.79 12.96
CA ASP A 37 -10.83 -5.80 13.76
C ASP A 37 -11.68 -6.76 12.94
N GLY A 38 -12.18 -6.31 11.80
CA GLY A 38 -13.01 -7.11 10.92
C GLY A 38 -12.22 -7.96 9.93
N GLY A 39 -10.89 -7.91 9.98
CA GLY A 39 -10.03 -8.64 9.03
C GLY A 39 -9.88 -7.95 7.68
N ASN A 40 -10.28 -6.69 7.56
CA ASN A 40 -10.10 -5.92 6.34
C ASN A 40 -8.71 -5.30 6.31
N MET A 41 -8.06 -5.32 5.15
CA MET A 41 -6.76 -4.66 5.00
C MET A 41 -6.93 -3.15 5.09
N VAL A 42 -6.21 -2.54 6.02
CA VAL A 42 -6.21 -1.09 6.24
C VAL A 42 -5.07 -0.43 5.47
N SER A 43 -3.91 -1.06 5.49
CA SER A 43 -2.71 -0.52 4.87
C SER A 43 -1.71 -1.63 4.60
N PHE A 44 -0.68 -1.31 3.82
CA PHE A 44 0.49 -2.17 3.72
C PHE A 44 1.75 -1.32 3.64
N GLU A 45 2.87 -1.91 4.05
CA GLU A 45 4.15 -1.23 4.11
C GLU A 45 5.20 -2.07 3.42
N ILE A 46 6.06 -1.42 2.65
CA ILE A 46 7.16 -2.07 1.96
C ILE A 46 8.46 -1.50 2.52
N LEU A 47 9.21 -2.34 3.21
CA LEU A 47 10.51 -1.99 3.76
C LEU A 47 11.58 -2.12 2.66
N ASP A 48 12.66 -1.36 2.78
CA ASP A 48 13.71 -1.31 1.76
C ASP A 48 13.14 -1.00 0.37
N ALA A 49 12.24 -0.04 0.31
CA ALA A 49 11.45 0.23 -0.89
C ALA A 49 12.32 0.57 -2.10
N SER A 50 13.41 1.32 -1.90
CA SER A 50 14.30 1.68 -3.00
C SER A 50 15.01 0.49 -3.65
N LYS A 51 15.10 -0.63 -2.93
CA LYS A 51 15.71 -1.86 -3.43
C LYS A 51 14.70 -2.78 -4.11
N ARG A 52 13.41 -2.52 -3.91
CA ARG A 52 12.33 -3.39 -4.36
C ARG A 52 11.56 -2.84 -5.54
N MET A 53 11.69 -1.56 -5.81
CA MET A 53 10.98 -0.89 -6.89
C MET A 53 11.89 0.11 -7.58
N ALA A 54 11.54 0.48 -8.80
CA ALA A 54 12.39 1.33 -9.63
C ALA A 54 12.55 2.73 -9.04
N ASN A 55 11.47 3.31 -8.53
CA ASN A 55 11.52 4.66 -7.96
C ASN A 55 10.39 4.85 -6.94
N PRO A 56 10.69 4.70 -5.63
CA PRO A 56 9.67 4.87 -4.61
C PRO A 56 9.17 6.30 -4.46
N MET A 57 9.86 7.27 -5.05
CA MET A 57 9.46 8.68 -4.99
C MET A 57 8.50 9.06 -6.11
N SER A 58 8.12 8.11 -6.98
CA SER A 58 7.22 8.35 -8.10
C SER A 58 6.12 7.32 -8.10
N VAL A 59 4.88 7.77 -8.11
CA VAL A 59 3.69 6.91 -8.18
C VAL A 59 2.87 7.35 -9.37
N GLU A 60 2.52 6.39 -10.22
CA GLU A 60 1.55 6.62 -11.28
C GLU A 60 0.23 5.99 -10.87
N TYR A 61 -0.79 6.80 -10.79
CA TYR A 61 -2.16 6.33 -10.55
C TYR A 61 -2.95 6.50 -11.83
N ALA A 62 -3.42 5.39 -12.37
CA ALA A 62 -4.17 5.40 -13.62
C ALA A 62 -5.48 4.66 -13.44
N VAL A 63 -6.52 5.19 -14.05
CA VAL A 63 -7.83 4.56 -14.10
C VAL A 63 -8.15 4.30 -15.57
N THR A 64 -8.32 3.02 -15.91
CA THR A 64 -8.74 2.68 -17.27
C THR A 64 -10.19 3.12 -17.51
N ALA A 65 -10.49 3.54 -18.71
CA ALA A 65 -11.86 3.90 -19.03
C ALA A 65 -12.79 2.71 -18.74
N PRO A 66 -13.95 2.94 -18.13
CA PRO A 66 -14.90 1.86 -17.89
C PRO A 66 -15.27 1.17 -19.21
N LEU A 67 -15.39 -0.16 -19.17
CA LEU A 67 -15.87 -0.89 -20.32
C LEU A 67 -17.27 -0.43 -20.64
N ARG A 68 -17.45 0.09 -21.86
CA ARG A 68 -18.75 0.55 -22.30
C ARG A 68 -19.57 -0.67 -22.72
N ARG A 69 -20.66 -0.89 -22.02
CA ARG A 69 -21.57 -1.97 -22.37
C ARG A 69 -22.52 -1.54 -23.46
N PRO A 70 -22.70 -2.34 -24.50
CA PRO A 70 -23.79 -2.11 -25.45
C PRO A 70 -25.11 -2.22 -24.70
N VAL A 71 -25.97 -1.34 -24.97
CA VAL A 71 -27.29 -1.34 -24.32
C VAL A 71 -28.25 -2.12 -25.13
#